data_e3291d4c5196321c9cff38b7ff022691
#
_entry.id   e3291d4c5196321c9cff38b7ff022691
#
_cell.length_a   1.000
_cell.length_b   1.000
_cell.length_c   1.000
_cell.angle_alpha   90.00
_cell.angle_beta   90.00
_cell.angle_gamma   90.00
#
_symmetry.space_group_name_H-M   'P 1'
#
loop_
_entity.id
_entity.type
_entity.pdbx_description
1 polymer ?
#
loop_
_entity_poly.entity_id
_entity_poly.type
_entity_poly.pdbx_seq_one_letter_code
_entity_poly.pdbx_strand_id
1 'polypeptide(L)'
;MKTRFRSTPLLTREQNLDAGVEAFQKQAWTSAYSHLSAADREAGVAPEHLVRLAQAALLLGKESEGADMLARAHQEFLESQQIHSAVRCAFWLGFTALTNNETAKAGGWLARANRLLEGESDCVERGYLLLADGYRAVRSGDPGTAYGVFLEAAAAGKRFADKDLMAIALQGQGRALIRQGKVTDGLTLLDEAMVSVMAGEVSALTAGGVYCSVLEACGEVYDLRRAHEWTFALKRWCESQPDLVPYRGHCLVRRAEVLQLRGSWRDAFEEARRACEWLSEPPGKSALGAAYYQLGEVQRLRGNLSEAGKAYERANQLRPNLGPGLARLRLAQKHVDAAMSLIVRMAEEVREPPRRALVLDAYVEIALAADNHAAAQKASDELAALVSDYEVPLLRALALRSAGGVLLAKGDARGALADLRQSWNLWCELPVPYEAARVRCLIAEACSKLGDEDNAILELSAARETFEQLGAAADLACVRAMLLKLKSQDGGPLTGREVEVLRLVASGMTNRRIAAALNISEKTVARHMSNIFTKLDLASRTAATAYAYDHGLL
;
A
#
# COMPACT_ATOMS: atom_id res chain seq x y z
N MET A 1 -40.42 -36.45 33.23
CA MET A 1 -40.78 -35.92 31.91
C MET A 1 -39.55 -36.10 30.99
N LYS A 2 -39.59 -37.09 30.10
CA LYS A 2 -38.50 -37.35 29.13
C LYS A 2 -38.73 -36.46 27.93
N THR A 3 -37.96 -35.40 27.78
CA THR A 3 -37.91 -34.58 26.58
C THR A 3 -37.34 -35.41 25.43
N ARG A 4 -38.19 -35.85 24.53
CA ARG A 4 -37.77 -36.44 23.25
C ARG A 4 -37.09 -35.36 22.42
N PHE A 5 -35.78 -35.45 22.25
CA PHE A 5 -35.09 -34.80 21.15
C PHE A 5 -35.71 -35.33 19.85
N ARG A 6 -36.44 -34.50 19.13
CA ARG A 6 -36.83 -34.77 17.75
C ARG A 6 -35.52 -34.71 16.94
N SER A 7 -34.97 -35.85 16.57
CA SER A 7 -33.97 -35.93 15.51
C SER A 7 -34.59 -35.36 14.24
N THR A 8 -34.06 -34.28 13.72
CA THR A 8 -34.39 -33.77 12.39
C THR A 8 -34.17 -34.93 11.41
N PRO A 9 -35.12 -35.29 10.55
CA PRO A 9 -34.96 -36.38 9.60
C PRO A 9 -33.73 -36.07 8.72
N LEU A 10 -32.82 -37.04 8.55
CA LEU A 10 -31.71 -36.94 7.61
C LEU A 10 -32.31 -36.74 6.22
N LEU A 11 -31.88 -35.68 5.54
CA LEU A 11 -32.25 -35.41 4.15
C LEU A 11 -31.79 -36.57 3.27
N THR A 12 -32.59 -36.94 2.27
CA THR A 12 -32.15 -37.91 1.23
C THR A 12 -31.05 -37.29 0.38
N ARG A 13 -30.36 -38.15 -0.38
CA ARG A 13 -29.31 -37.70 -1.33
C ARG A 13 -29.86 -36.61 -2.28
N GLU A 14 -31.04 -36.84 -2.89
CA GLU A 14 -31.67 -35.86 -3.80
C GLU A 14 -31.96 -34.55 -3.12
N GLN A 15 -32.54 -34.59 -1.93
CA GLN A 15 -32.81 -33.39 -1.14
C GLN A 15 -31.54 -32.64 -0.76
N ASN A 16 -30.45 -33.35 -0.43
CA ASN A 16 -29.16 -32.75 -0.19
C ASN A 16 -28.57 -32.13 -1.47
N LEU A 17 -28.72 -32.78 -2.62
CA LEU A 17 -28.23 -32.27 -3.90
C LEU A 17 -28.95 -30.96 -4.27
N ASP A 18 -30.29 -30.94 -4.21
CA ASP A 18 -31.10 -29.77 -4.52
C ASP A 18 -30.81 -28.61 -3.57
N ALA A 19 -30.77 -28.89 -2.27
CA ALA A 19 -30.45 -27.90 -1.25
C ALA A 19 -29.02 -27.33 -1.43
N GLY A 20 -28.06 -28.18 -1.82
CA GLY A 20 -26.69 -27.79 -2.09
C GLY A 20 -26.57 -26.89 -3.33
N VAL A 21 -27.30 -27.20 -4.41
CA VAL A 21 -27.34 -26.38 -5.63
C VAL A 21 -28.00 -25.02 -5.35
N GLU A 22 -29.13 -25.02 -4.63
CA GLU A 22 -29.80 -23.78 -4.24
C GLU A 22 -28.93 -22.90 -3.35
N ALA A 23 -28.26 -23.50 -2.35
CA ALA A 23 -27.32 -22.80 -1.48
C ALA A 23 -26.13 -22.20 -2.27
N PHE A 24 -25.61 -22.95 -3.26
CA PHE A 24 -24.55 -22.46 -4.15
C PHE A 24 -25.00 -21.24 -4.95
N GLN A 25 -26.20 -21.27 -5.53
CA GLN A 25 -26.78 -20.14 -6.26
C GLN A 25 -26.96 -18.89 -5.37
N LYS A 26 -27.30 -19.09 -4.09
CA LYS A 26 -27.44 -18.04 -3.09
C LYS A 26 -26.11 -17.60 -2.47
N GLN A 27 -24.98 -18.15 -2.92
CA GLN A 27 -23.64 -17.88 -2.38
C GLN A 27 -23.50 -18.20 -0.87
N ALA A 28 -24.30 -19.12 -0.35
CA ALA A 28 -24.23 -19.66 1.00
C ALA A 28 -23.25 -20.83 1.04
N TRP A 29 -21.93 -20.53 1.03
CA TRP A 29 -20.88 -21.50 0.75
C TRP A 29 -20.79 -22.65 1.74
N THR A 30 -20.94 -22.38 3.04
CA THR A 30 -20.96 -23.41 4.09
C THR A 30 -22.13 -24.40 3.89
N SER A 31 -23.30 -23.88 3.59
CA SER A 31 -24.48 -24.70 3.33
C SER A 31 -24.32 -25.51 2.04
N ALA A 32 -23.84 -24.87 0.95
CA ALA A 32 -23.58 -25.53 -0.32
C ALA A 32 -22.57 -26.68 -0.15
N TYR A 33 -21.44 -26.41 0.50
CA TYR A 33 -20.43 -27.42 0.79
C TYR A 33 -20.98 -28.57 1.64
N SER A 34 -21.71 -28.28 2.71
CA SER A 34 -22.26 -29.29 3.61
C SER A 34 -23.23 -30.23 2.90
N HIS A 35 -24.18 -29.69 2.16
CA HIS A 35 -25.19 -30.48 1.45
C HIS A 35 -24.60 -31.26 0.26
N LEU A 36 -23.78 -30.62 -0.58
CA LEU A 36 -23.14 -31.32 -1.70
C LEU A 36 -22.18 -32.41 -1.22
N SER A 37 -21.41 -32.18 -0.14
CA SER A 37 -20.57 -33.22 0.46
C SER A 37 -21.38 -34.37 1.07
N ALA A 38 -22.56 -34.10 1.63
CA ALA A 38 -23.43 -35.15 2.14
C ALA A 38 -23.96 -36.04 0.98
N ALA A 39 -24.41 -35.40 -0.11
CA ALA A 39 -24.86 -36.12 -1.30
C ALA A 39 -23.74 -36.93 -1.93
N ASP A 40 -22.52 -36.36 -2.04
CA ASP A 40 -21.35 -37.06 -2.61
C ASP A 40 -20.93 -38.29 -1.81
N ARG A 41 -20.94 -38.20 -0.48
CA ARG A 41 -20.59 -39.31 0.42
C ARG A 41 -21.59 -40.45 0.38
N GLU A 42 -22.86 -40.20 0.09
CA GLU A 42 -23.90 -41.21 0.07
C GLU A 42 -23.78 -42.14 -1.18
N ALA A 43 -23.62 -41.54 -2.37
CA ALA A 43 -23.54 -42.34 -3.61
C ALA A 43 -22.81 -41.62 -4.76
N GLY A 44 -21.92 -40.71 -4.47
CA GLY A 44 -21.27 -39.84 -5.47
C GLY A 44 -22.23 -38.82 -6.09
N VAL A 45 -21.70 -37.79 -6.72
CA VAL A 45 -22.47 -36.79 -7.47
C VAL A 45 -21.87 -36.64 -8.88
N ALA A 46 -22.67 -36.16 -9.83
CA ALA A 46 -22.20 -35.87 -11.18
C ALA A 46 -21.04 -34.84 -11.19
N PRO A 47 -20.14 -34.91 -12.17
CA PRO A 47 -18.93 -34.08 -12.19
C PRO A 47 -19.21 -32.56 -12.16
N GLU A 48 -20.34 -32.11 -12.69
CA GLU A 48 -20.77 -30.68 -12.58
C GLU A 48 -21.03 -30.27 -11.14
N HIS A 49 -21.53 -31.17 -10.30
CA HIS A 49 -21.74 -30.93 -8.87
C HIS A 49 -20.44 -31.03 -8.07
N LEU A 50 -19.49 -31.89 -8.49
CA LEU A 50 -18.14 -31.90 -7.95
C LEU A 50 -17.42 -30.58 -8.18
N VAL A 51 -17.59 -29.97 -9.36
CA VAL A 51 -17.04 -28.63 -9.64
C VAL A 51 -17.63 -27.57 -8.71
N ARG A 52 -18.96 -27.58 -8.50
CA ARG A 52 -19.62 -26.67 -7.54
C ARG A 52 -19.13 -26.90 -6.10
N LEU A 53 -18.99 -28.16 -5.71
CA LEU A 53 -18.48 -28.53 -4.39
C LEU A 53 -17.03 -28.06 -4.21
N ALA A 54 -16.19 -28.24 -5.23
CA ALA A 54 -14.83 -27.74 -5.24
C ALA A 54 -14.74 -26.21 -5.12
N GLN A 55 -15.58 -25.49 -5.87
CA GLN A 55 -15.66 -24.04 -5.78
C GLN A 55 -16.09 -23.57 -4.39
N ALA A 56 -17.11 -24.21 -3.79
CA ALA A 56 -17.55 -23.92 -2.42
C ALA A 56 -16.41 -24.22 -1.41
N ALA A 57 -15.69 -25.33 -1.57
CA ALA A 57 -14.55 -25.66 -0.73
C ALA A 57 -13.44 -24.60 -0.82
N LEU A 58 -13.07 -24.17 -2.04
CA LEU A 58 -12.08 -23.10 -2.26
C LEU A 58 -12.49 -21.79 -1.63
N LEU A 59 -13.77 -21.39 -1.74
CA LEU A 59 -14.31 -20.17 -1.13
C LEU A 59 -14.41 -20.24 0.41
N LEU A 60 -14.39 -21.46 0.96
CA LEU A 60 -14.27 -21.71 2.41
C LEU A 60 -12.80 -21.87 2.87
N GLY A 61 -11.81 -21.68 1.98
CA GLY A 61 -10.39 -21.86 2.29
C GLY A 61 -9.91 -23.29 2.40
N LYS A 62 -10.71 -24.27 1.96
CA LYS A 62 -10.38 -25.71 1.96
C LYS A 62 -9.68 -26.09 0.64
N GLU A 63 -8.47 -25.54 0.43
CA GLU A 63 -7.76 -25.63 -0.85
C GLU A 63 -7.48 -27.07 -1.28
N SER A 64 -7.00 -27.92 -0.36
CA SER A 64 -6.67 -29.32 -0.66
C SER A 64 -7.92 -30.11 -1.07
N GLU A 65 -9.01 -29.99 -0.30
CA GLU A 65 -10.27 -30.65 -0.59
C GLU A 65 -10.84 -30.20 -1.95
N GLY A 66 -10.79 -28.87 -2.22
CA GLY A 66 -11.23 -28.32 -3.51
C GLY A 66 -10.40 -28.83 -4.69
N ALA A 67 -9.08 -28.95 -4.54
CA ALA A 67 -8.21 -29.53 -5.56
C ALA A 67 -8.49 -31.01 -5.80
N ASP A 68 -8.70 -31.80 -4.76
CA ASP A 68 -9.04 -33.24 -4.89
C ASP A 68 -10.37 -33.41 -5.61
N MET A 69 -11.38 -32.59 -5.33
CA MET A 69 -12.68 -32.61 -6.00
C MET A 69 -12.58 -32.21 -7.47
N LEU A 70 -11.76 -31.18 -7.82
CA LEU A 70 -11.51 -30.81 -9.20
C LEU A 70 -10.77 -31.93 -9.97
N ALA A 71 -9.83 -32.63 -9.32
CA ALA A 71 -9.13 -33.75 -9.94
C ALA A 71 -10.07 -34.93 -10.22
N ARG A 72 -10.99 -35.23 -9.29
CA ARG A 72 -12.06 -36.23 -9.53
C ARG A 72 -12.98 -35.81 -10.67
N ALA A 73 -13.48 -34.57 -10.63
CA ALA A 73 -14.33 -34.04 -11.70
C ALA A 73 -13.65 -34.10 -13.06
N HIS A 74 -12.35 -33.78 -13.15
CA HIS A 74 -11.55 -33.91 -14.37
C HIS A 74 -11.57 -35.34 -14.90
N GLN A 75 -11.38 -36.33 -14.05
CA GLN A 75 -11.38 -37.75 -14.46
C GLN A 75 -12.76 -38.19 -14.95
N GLU A 76 -13.83 -37.89 -14.21
CA GLU A 76 -15.20 -38.25 -14.58
C GLU A 76 -15.66 -37.55 -15.88
N PHE A 77 -15.24 -36.31 -16.14
CA PHE A 77 -15.47 -35.62 -17.41
C PHE A 77 -14.74 -36.30 -18.58
N LEU A 78 -13.53 -36.82 -18.37
CA LEU A 78 -12.81 -37.59 -19.39
C LEU A 78 -13.52 -38.89 -19.70
N GLU A 79 -14.00 -39.62 -18.70
CA GLU A 79 -14.74 -40.88 -18.86
C GLU A 79 -16.07 -40.65 -19.61
N SER A 80 -16.70 -39.50 -19.40
CA SER A 80 -17.93 -39.10 -20.10
C SER A 80 -17.69 -38.35 -21.42
N GLN A 81 -16.45 -38.29 -21.93
CA GLN A 81 -16.05 -37.61 -23.18
C GLN A 81 -16.36 -36.10 -23.20
N GLN A 82 -16.48 -35.48 -22.04
CA GLN A 82 -16.70 -34.02 -21.90
C GLN A 82 -15.35 -33.30 -21.83
N ILE A 83 -14.61 -33.25 -22.94
CA ILE A 83 -13.22 -32.80 -23.01
C ILE A 83 -13.08 -31.35 -22.51
N HIS A 84 -13.94 -30.44 -22.93
CA HIS A 84 -13.86 -29.01 -22.54
C HIS A 84 -13.99 -28.83 -21.02
N SER A 85 -14.95 -29.52 -20.39
CA SER A 85 -15.12 -29.48 -18.92
C SER A 85 -13.90 -30.08 -18.19
N ALA A 86 -13.34 -31.17 -18.71
CA ALA A 86 -12.11 -31.75 -18.18
C ALA A 86 -10.92 -30.76 -18.27
N VAL A 87 -10.77 -30.09 -19.41
CA VAL A 87 -9.74 -29.05 -19.60
C VAL A 87 -9.92 -27.89 -18.62
N ARG A 88 -11.16 -27.44 -18.37
CA ARG A 88 -11.47 -26.39 -17.42
C ARG A 88 -11.03 -26.78 -15.98
N CYS A 89 -11.29 -28.00 -15.56
CA CYS A 89 -10.80 -28.52 -14.27
C CYS A 89 -9.28 -28.55 -14.21
N ALA A 90 -8.62 -29.06 -15.25
CA ALA A 90 -7.15 -29.10 -15.32
C ALA A 90 -6.52 -27.71 -15.34
N PHE A 91 -7.15 -26.73 -16.01
CA PHE A 91 -6.73 -25.33 -15.97
C PHE A 91 -6.74 -24.78 -14.53
N TRP A 92 -7.86 -24.91 -13.82
CA TRP A 92 -7.95 -24.37 -12.45
C TRP A 92 -6.97 -25.05 -11.49
N LEU A 93 -6.74 -26.37 -11.60
CA LEU A 93 -5.70 -27.08 -10.85
C LEU A 93 -4.30 -26.55 -11.15
N GLY A 94 -4.00 -26.36 -12.44
CA GLY A 94 -2.72 -25.81 -12.89
C GLY A 94 -2.53 -24.35 -12.49
N PHE A 95 -3.56 -23.54 -12.62
CA PHE A 95 -3.54 -22.11 -12.29
C PHE A 95 -3.38 -21.86 -10.79
N THR A 96 -4.11 -22.61 -9.95
CA THR A 96 -3.94 -22.55 -8.49
C THR A 96 -2.53 -22.98 -8.08
N ALA A 97 -2.00 -24.07 -8.67
CA ALA A 97 -0.62 -24.49 -8.41
C ALA A 97 0.40 -23.43 -8.86
N LEU A 98 0.16 -22.73 -9.98
CA LEU A 98 1.00 -21.65 -10.49
C LEU A 98 1.04 -20.47 -9.51
N THR A 99 -0.11 -20.07 -8.97
CA THR A 99 -0.20 -18.97 -7.99
C THR A 99 0.42 -19.35 -6.65
N ASN A 100 0.40 -20.63 -6.27
CA ASN A 100 1.01 -21.17 -5.05
C ASN A 100 2.51 -21.51 -5.20
N ASN A 101 3.16 -21.15 -6.33
CA ASN A 101 4.56 -21.49 -6.61
C ASN A 101 4.88 -23.00 -6.75
N GLU A 102 3.89 -23.84 -6.97
CA GLU A 102 4.04 -25.29 -7.20
C GLU A 102 4.32 -25.57 -8.68
N THR A 103 5.48 -25.12 -9.19
CA THR A 103 5.80 -25.07 -10.63
C THR A 103 5.67 -26.43 -11.34
N ALA A 104 6.06 -27.51 -10.70
CA ALA A 104 5.97 -28.86 -11.30
C ALA A 104 4.51 -29.32 -11.48
N LYS A 105 3.67 -29.13 -10.46
CA LYS A 105 2.23 -29.44 -10.53
C LYS A 105 1.53 -28.58 -11.57
N ALA A 106 1.82 -27.26 -11.57
CA ALA A 106 1.27 -26.33 -12.55
C ALA A 106 1.62 -26.76 -13.98
N GLY A 107 2.90 -27.05 -14.24
CA GLY A 107 3.37 -27.52 -15.54
C GLY A 107 2.68 -28.82 -15.99
N GLY A 108 2.53 -29.77 -15.08
CA GLY A 108 1.87 -31.05 -15.35
C GLY A 108 0.41 -30.89 -15.76
N TRP A 109 -0.39 -30.14 -14.98
CA TRP A 109 -1.80 -29.95 -15.28
C TRP A 109 -2.03 -29.13 -16.56
N LEU A 110 -1.27 -28.04 -16.77
CA LEU A 110 -1.39 -27.20 -17.96
C LEU A 110 -0.95 -27.95 -19.24
N ALA A 111 0.11 -28.75 -19.17
CA ALA A 111 0.52 -29.59 -20.29
C ALA A 111 -0.54 -30.65 -20.62
N ARG A 112 -1.19 -31.26 -19.61
CA ARG A 112 -2.31 -32.18 -19.79
C ARG A 112 -3.50 -31.48 -20.46
N ALA A 113 -3.86 -30.29 -20.00
CA ALA A 113 -4.93 -29.48 -20.57
C ALA A 113 -4.67 -29.15 -22.05
N ASN A 114 -3.44 -28.73 -22.39
CA ASN A 114 -3.05 -28.45 -23.78
C ASN A 114 -3.19 -29.69 -24.68
N ARG A 115 -2.68 -30.86 -24.23
CA ARG A 115 -2.81 -32.10 -25.02
C ARG A 115 -4.26 -32.53 -25.28
N LEU A 116 -5.16 -32.27 -24.33
CA LEU A 116 -6.59 -32.60 -24.51
C LEU A 116 -7.25 -31.71 -25.57
N LEU A 117 -6.70 -30.55 -25.85
CA LEU A 117 -7.18 -29.65 -26.91
C LEU A 117 -6.47 -29.83 -28.25
N GLU A 118 -5.50 -30.74 -28.34
CA GLU A 118 -4.88 -31.11 -29.64
C GLU A 118 -5.94 -31.71 -30.55
N GLY A 119 -6.17 -31.07 -31.69
CA GLY A 119 -7.20 -31.49 -32.66
C GLY A 119 -8.61 -30.98 -32.42
N GLU A 120 -8.88 -30.37 -31.24
CA GLU A 120 -10.17 -29.73 -30.96
C GLU A 120 -10.36 -28.44 -31.78
N SER A 121 -11.63 -28.11 -32.10
CA SER A 121 -11.98 -26.85 -32.71
C SER A 121 -11.68 -25.67 -31.76
N ASP A 122 -11.83 -24.44 -32.26
CA ASP A 122 -11.69 -23.24 -31.45
C ASP A 122 -12.72 -23.23 -30.30
N CYS A 123 -12.23 -23.05 -29.07
CA CYS A 123 -13.04 -23.10 -27.85
C CYS A 123 -12.57 -22.12 -26.79
N VAL A 124 -13.43 -21.82 -25.82
CA VAL A 124 -13.13 -20.87 -24.74
C VAL A 124 -11.99 -21.33 -23.84
N GLU A 125 -11.79 -22.65 -23.69
CA GLU A 125 -10.73 -23.25 -22.88
C GLU A 125 -9.33 -22.88 -23.37
N ARG A 126 -9.14 -22.66 -24.68
CA ARG A 126 -7.87 -22.11 -25.22
C ARG A 126 -7.57 -20.73 -24.64
N GLY A 127 -8.60 -19.89 -24.50
CA GLY A 127 -8.47 -18.58 -23.85
C GLY A 127 -8.03 -18.67 -22.39
N TYR A 128 -8.54 -19.66 -21.65
CA TYR A 128 -8.09 -19.91 -20.28
C TYR A 128 -6.63 -20.37 -20.20
N LEU A 129 -6.16 -21.19 -21.14
CA LEU A 129 -4.75 -21.60 -21.18
C LEU A 129 -3.82 -20.43 -21.49
N LEU A 130 -4.24 -19.48 -22.33
CA LEU A 130 -3.52 -18.22 -22.56
C LEU A 130 -3.34 -17.41 -21.26
N LEU A 131 -4.31 -17.42 -20.34
CA LEU A 131 -4.12 -16.77 -19.05
C LEU A 131 -2.89 -17.30 -18.29
N ALA A 132 -2.72 -18.64 -18.24
CA ALA A 132 -1.57 -19.25 -17.59
C ALA A 132 -0.24 -18.87 -18.27
N ASP A 133 -0.24 -18.74 -19.61
CA ASP A 133 0.93 -18.29 -20.37
C ASP A 133 1.26 -16.82 -20.09
N GLY A 134 0.26 -15.95 -20.04
CA GLY A 134 0.41 -14.55 -19.66
C GLY A 134 0.99 -14.39 -18.26
N TYR A 135 0.48 -15.13 -17.27
CA TYR A 135 1.04 -15.13 -15.91
C TYR A 135 2.48 -15.66 -15.85
N ARG A 136 2.83 -16.66 -16.67
CA ARG A 136 4.22 -17.12 -16.78
C ARG A 136 5.14 -16.05 -17.36
N ALA A 137 4.70 -15.34 -18.40
CA ALA A 137 5.45 -14.23 -19.00
C ALA A 137 5.67 -13.08 -18.02
N VAL A 138 4.63 -12.70 -17.22
CA VAL A 138 4.78 -11.72 -16.12
C VAL A 138 5.87 -12.16 -15.14
N ARG A 139 5.89 -13.42 -14.74
CA ARG A 139 6.86 -13.97 -13.76
C ARG A 139 8.28 -14.07 -14.31
N SER A 140 8.44 -14.31 -15.61
CA SER A 140 9.75 -14.30 -16.28
C SER A 140 10.30 -12.88 -16.53
N GLY A 141 9.54 -11.84 -16.19
CA GLY A 141 9.98 -10.45 -16.38
C GLY A 141 9.76 -9.91 -17.79
N ASP A 142 8.87 -10.54 -18.58
CA ASP A 142 8.50 -10.08 -19.93
C ASP A 142 7.04 -9.56 -19.96
N PRO A 143 6.81 -8.32 -19.49
CA PRO A 143 5.47 -7.74 -19.50
C PRO A 143 4.97 -7.39 -20.90
N GLY A 144 5.85 -7.30 -21.90
CA GLY A 144 5.49 -7.06 -23.31
C GLY A 144 4.75 -8.25 -23.88
N THR A 145 5.37 -9.43 -23.83
CA THR A 145 4.74 -10.71 -24.23
C THR A 145 3.48 -10.99 -23.41
N ALA A 146 3.52 -10.76 -22.09
CA ALA A 146 2.36 -10.96 -21.22
C ALA A 146 1.14 -10.15 -21.69
N TYR A 147 1.32 -8.86 -22.02
CA TYR A 147 0.23 -8.02 -22.52
C TYR A 147 -0.41 -8.58 -23.80
N GLY A 148 0.41 -9.00 -24.77
CA GLY A 148 -0.08 -9.60 -26.03
C GLY A 148 -0.91 -10.86 -25.78
N VAL A 149 -0.42 -11.75 -24.92
CA VAL A 149 -1.12 -13.00 -24.58
C VAL A 149 -2.45 -12.73 -23.85
N PHE A 150 -2.47 -11.79 -22.91
CA PHE A 150 -3.72 -11.40 -22.25
C PHE A 150 -4.70 -10.70 -23.20
N LEU A 151 -4.21 -9.98 -24.22
CA LEU A 151 -5.06 -9.39 -25.24
C LEU A 151 -5.77 -10.48 -26.08
N GLU A 152 -5.06 -11.54 -26.45
CA GLU A 152 -5.64 -12.70 -27.13
C GLU A 152 -6.66 -13.44 -26.25
N ALA A 153 -6.36 -13.61 -24.95
CA ALA A 153 -7.29 -14.20 -23.99
C ALA A 153 -8.58 -13.36 -23.84
N ALA A 154 -8.47 -12.02 -23.80
CA ALA A 154 -9.64 -11.14 -23.76
C ALA A 154 -10.47 -11.23 -25.05
N ALA A 155 -9.82 -11.32 -26.21
CA ALA A 155 -10.51 -11.53 -27.50
C ALA A 155 -11.28 -12.86 -27.52
N ALA A 156 -10.72 -13.94 -26.95
CA ALA A 156 -11.42 -15.20 -26.76
C ALA A 156 -12.62 -15.03 -25.80
N GLY A 157 -12.43 -14.38 -24.64
CA GLY A 157 -13.51 -14.08 -23.70
C GLY A 157 -14.68 -13.34 -24.34
N LYS A 158 -14.38 -12.33 -25.17
CA LYS A 158 -15.38 -11.59 -25.92
C LYS A 158 -16.11 -12.46 -26.96
N ARG A 159 -15.36 -13.26 -27.71
CA ARG A 159 -15.91 -14.15 -28.76
C ARG A 159 -16.86 -15.20 -28.21
N PHE A 160 -16.53 -15.79 -27.06
CA PHE A 160 -17.34 -16.82 -26.41
C PHE A 160 -18.27 -16.26 -25.32
N ALA A 161 -18.34 -14.95 -25.15
CA ALA A 161 -19.13 -14.28 -24.13
C ALA A 161 -18.84 -14.78 -22.68
N ASP A 162 -17.61 -15.22 -22.41
CA ASP A 162 -17.17 -15.68 -21.10
C ASP A 162 -16.65 -14.49 -20.27
N LYS A 163 -17.45 -14.08 -19.28
CA LYS A 163 -17.19 -12.91 -18.44
C LYS A 163 -16.02 -13.12 -17.48
N ASP A 164 -15.85 -14.33 -16.97
CA ASP A 164 -14.73 -14.68 -16.09
C ASP A 164 -13.40 -14.57 -16.83
N LEU A 165 -13.31 -15.17 -18.01
CA LEU A 165 -12.12 -15.09 -18.85
C LEU A 165 -11.79 -13.63 -19.19
N MET A 166 -12.80 -12.84 -19.53
CA MET A 166 -12.62 -11.44 -19.89
C MET A 166 -12.09 -10.60 -18.72
N ALA A 167 -12.67 -10.75 -17.53
CA ALA A 167 -12.25 -10.00 -16.35
C ALA A 167 -10.81 -10.34 -15.92
N ILE A 168 -10.44 -11.64 -15.94
CA ILE A 168 -9.07 -12.09 -15.62
C ILE A 168 -8.08 -11.58 -16.68
N ALA A 169 -8.45 -11.62 -17.96
CA ALA A 169 -7.59 -11.13 -19.04
C ALA A 169 -7.37 -9.62 -18.99
N LEU A 170 -8.41 -8.81 -18.76
CA LEU A 170 -8.31 -7.35 -18.57
C LEU A 170 -7.42 -7.02 -17.36
N GLN A 171 -7.61 -7.72 -16.27
CA GLN A 171 -6.76 -7.58 -15.08
C GLN A 171 -5.30 -7.91 -15.40
N GLY A 172 -5.04 -8.99 -16.16
CA GLY A 172 -3.70 -9.37 -16.60
C GLY A 172 -3.05 -8.32 -17.51
N GLN A 173 -3.80 -7.77 -18.48
CA GLN A 173 -3.36 -6.67 -19.35
C GLN A 173 -2.99 -5.43 -18.52
N GLY A 174 -3.87 -5.01 -17.60
CA GLY A 174 -3.64 -3.86 -16.72
C GLY A 174 -2.35 -4.00 -15.92
N ARG A 175 -2.12 -5.17 -15.31
CA ARG A 175 -0.89 -5.49 -14.59
C ARG A 175 0.36 -5.47 -15.49
N ALA A 176 0.25 -5.98 -16.71
CA ALA A 176 1.36 -5.98 -17.67
C ALA A 176 1.71 -4.56 -18.12
N LEU A 177 0.74 -3.68 -18.35
CA LEU A 177 0.97 -2.26 -18.69
C LEU A 177 1.63 -1.50 -17.53
N ILE A 178 1.17 -1.69 -16.29
CA ILE A 178 1.79 -1.08 -15.12
C ILE A 178 3.28 -1.46 -15.03
N ARG A 179 3.62 -2.72 -15.28
CA ARG A 179 5.02 -3.19 -15.29
C ARG A 179 5.85 -2.66 -16.46
N GLN A 180 5.20 -2.21 -17.54
CA GLN A 180 5.84 -1.48 -18.65
C GLN A 180 6.00 0.03 -18.37
N GLY A 181 5.60 0.52 -17.19
CA GLY A 181 5.58 1.95 -16.85
C GLY A 181 4.33 2.72 -17.34
N LYS A 182 3.43 2.07 -18.07
CA LYS A 182 2.17 2.66 -18.57
C LYS A 182 1.09 2.60 -17.50
N VAL A 183 1.32 3.33 -16.40
CA VAL A 183 0.51 3.21 -15.18
C VAL A 183 -0.95 3.60 -15.42
N THR A 184 -1.21 4.73 -16.06
CA THR A 184 -2.57 5.25 -16.31
C THR A 184 -3.41 4.29 -17.15
N ASP A 185 -2.86 3.79 -18.26
CA ASP A 185 -3.55 2.85 -19.13
C ASP A 185 -3.83 1.53 -18.41
N GLY A 186 -2.85 1.05 -17.66
CA GLY A 186 -2.99 -0.17 -16.87
C GLY A 186 -4.08 -0.07 -15.79
N LEU A 187 -4.12 1.04 -15.06
CA LEU A 187 -5.16 1.29 -14.05
C LEU A 187 -6.56 1.40 -14.69
N THR A 188 -6.68 1.97 -15.87
CA THR A 188 -7.97 2.05 -16.60
C THR A 188 -8.52 0.65 -16.92
N LEU A 189 -7.67 -0.28 -17.38
CA LEU A 189 -8.10 -1.66 -17.62
C LEU A 189 -8.47 -2.41 -16.33
N LEU A 190 -7.78 -2.11 -15.23
CA LEU A 190 -8.14 -2.66 -13.93
C LEU A 190 -9.49 -2.13 -13.43
N ASP A 191 -9.78 -0.84 -13.63
CA ASP A 191 -11.08 -0.24 -13.31
C ASP A 191 -12.20 -0.90 -14.15
N GLU A 192 -11.96 -1.18 -15.44
CA GLU A 192 -12.91 -1.88 -16.31
C GLU A 192 -13.20 -3.31 -15.81
N ALA A 193 -12.17 -4.06 -15.43
CA ALA A 193 -12.35 -5.39 -14.82
C ALA A 193 -13.19 -5.32 -13.54
N MET A 194 -12.98 -4.28 -12.71
CA MET A 194 -13.74 -4.07 -11.48
C MET A 194 -15.21 -3.73 -11.72
N VAL A 195 -15.55 -3.08 -12.82
CA VAL A 195 -16.97 -2.82 -13.19
C VAL A 195 -17.72 -4.14 -13.38
N SER A 196 -17.14 -5.11 -14.10
CA SER A 196 -17.76 -6.44 -14.28
C SER A 196 -17.91 -7.20 -12.94
N VAL A 197 -16.92 -7.08 -12.04
CA VAL A 197 -17.00 -7.65 -10.69
C VAL A 197 -18.14 -7.03 -9.89
N MET A 198 -18.26 -5.70 -9.88
CA MET A 198 -19.30 -4.98 -9.13
C MET A 198 -20.70 -5.20 -9.69
N ALA A 199 -20.81 -5.42 -10.99
CA ALA A 199 -22.08 -5.77 -11.65
C ALA A 199 -22.54 -7.21 -11.34
N GLY A 200 -21.70 -8.02 -10.68
CA GLY A 200 -21.99 -9.44 -10.39
C GLY A 200 -21.99 -10.32 -11.64
N GLU A 201 -21.28 -9.91 -12.69
CA GLU A 201 -21.21 -10.63 -13.97
C GLU A 201 -20.25 -11.83 -13.93
N VAL A 202 -19.38 -11.90 -12.91
CA VAL A 202 -18.33 -12.90 -12.78
C VAL A 202 -18.56 -13.82 -11.58
N SER A 203 -17.94 -15.02 -11.61
CA SER A 203 -17.98 -15.97 -10.50
C SER A 203 -17.30 -15.40 -9.24
N ALA A 204 -17.68 -15.90 -8.05
CA ALA A 204 -17.10 -15.46 -6.79
C ALA A 204 -15.57 -15.68 -6.70
N LEU A 205 -15.06 -16.77 -7.28
CA LEU A 205 -13.61 -17.04 -7.36
C LEU A 205 -12.89 -15.98 -8.21
N THR A 206 -13.43 -15.68 -9.38
CA THR A 206 -12.89 -14.65 -10.27
C THR A 206 -12.98 -13.27 -9.61
N ALA A 207 -14.12 -12.92 -9.02
CA ALA A 207 -14.32 -11.66 -8.31
C ALA A 207 -13.25 -11.44 -7.23
N GLY A 208 -13.05 -12.44 -6.37
CA GLY A 208 -12.03 -12.36 -5.32
C GLY A 208 -10.61 -12.21 -5.86
N GLY A 209 -10.26 -12.96 -6.91
CA GLY A 209 -8.96 -12.88 -7.58
C GLY A 209 -8.71 -11.50 -8.21
N VAL A 210 -9.70 -10.93 -8.89
CA VAL A 210 -9.62 -9.58 -9.49
C VAL A 210 -9.48 -8.52 -8.40
N TYR A 211 -10.29 -8.55 -7.33
CA TYR A 211 -10.16 -7.63 -6.19
C TYR A 211 -8.73 -7.63 -5.61
N CYS A 212 -8.19 -8.82 -5.30
CA CYS A 212 -6.84 -8.94 -4.75
C CYS A 212 -5.80 -8.32 -5.68
N SER A 213 -5.85 -8.65 -6.98
CA SER A 213 -4.88 -8.20 -7.95
C SER A 213 -4.95 -6.69 -8.20
N VAL A 214 -6.16 -6.10 -8.25
CA VAL A 214 -6.35 -4.65 -8.41
C VAL A 214 -5.82 -3.90 -7.18
N LEU A 215 -6.09 -4.39 -5.98
CA LEU A 215 -5.57 -3.78 -4.76
C LEU A 215 -4.04 -3.89 -4.64
N GLU A 216 -3.46 -5.01 -5.09
CA GLU A 216 -2.01 -5.13 -5.20
C GLU A 216 -1.44 -4.12 -6.19
N ALA A 217 -2.06 -3.96 -7.36
CA ALA A 217 -1.64 -2.98 -8.36
C ALA A 217 -1.71 -1.55 -7.83
N CYS A 218 -2.82 -1.18 -7.19
CA CYS A 218 -2.95 0.14 -6.55
C CYS A 218 -1.87 0.37 -5.49
N GLY A 219 -1.52 -0.67 -4.71
CA GLY A 219 -0.42 -0.62 -3.75
C GLY A 219 0.95 -0.49 -4.39
N GLU A 220 1.22 -1.20 -5.50
CA GLU A 220 2.47 -1.11 -6.26
C GLU A 220 2.71 0.30 -6.82
N VAL A 221 1.66 0.97 -7.29
CA VAL A 221 1.75 2.33 -7.85
C VAL A 221 1.33 3.43 -6.87
N TYR A 222 1.03 3.07 -5.63
CA TYR A 222 0.59 3.99 -4.57
C TYR A 222 -0.60 4.87 -4.94
N ASP A 223 -1.56 4.36 -5.74
CA ASP A 223 -2.82 5.05 -5.98
C ASP A 223 -3.75 4.86 -4.79
N LEU A 224 -3.57 5.72 -3.79
CA LEU A 224 -4.30 5.66 -2.52
C LEU A 224 -5.80 5.94 -2.68
N ARG A 225 -6.21 6.68 -3.73
CA ARG A 225 -7.62 6.95 -4.00
C ARG A 225 -8.31 5.68 -4.48
N ARG A 226 -7.79 5.05 -5.54
CA ARG A 226 -8.33 3.78 -6.05
C ARG A 226 -8.25 2.67 -5.00
N ALA A 227 -7.11 2.56 -4.29
CA ALA A 227 -6.96 1.60 -3.21
C ALA A 227 -8.06 1.75 -2.14
N HIS A 228 -8.42 2.97 -1.77
CA HIS A 228 -9.51 3.24 -0.83
C HIS A 228 -10.87 2.82 -1.40
N GLU A 229 -11.21 3.24 -2.62
CA GLU A 229 -12.47 2.92 -3.27
C GLU A 229 -12.66 1.40 -3.39
N TRP A 230 -11.65 0.69 -3.89
CA TRP A 230 -11.72 -0.75 -4.10
C TRP A 230 -11.65 -1.57 -2.81
N THR A 231 -10.93 -1.12 -1.77
CA THR A 231 -10.97 -1.78 -0.46
C THR A 231 -12.34 -1.65 0.20
N PHE A 232 -13.03 -0.53 0.00
CA PHE A 232 -14.39 -0.35 0.50
C PHE A 232 -15.39 -1.23 -0.26
N ALA A 233 -15.26 -1.34 -1.59
CA ALA A 233 -16.07 -2.23 -2.42
C ALA A 233 -15.87 -3.71 -2.02
N LEU A 234 -14.60 -4.14 -1.86
CA LEU A 234 -14.25 -5.49 -1.41
C LEU A 234 -14.83 -5.80 -0.03
N LYS A 235 -14.78 -4.84 0.91
CA LYS A 235 -15.39 -5.02 2.23
C LYS A 235 -16.88 -5.34 2.13
N ARG A 236 -17.64 -4.55 1.37
CA ARG A 236 -19.08 -4.78 1.16
C ARG A 236 -19.34 -6.14 0.52
N TRP A 237 -18.52 -6.52 -0.47
CA TRP A 237 -18.62 -7.83 -1.11
C TRP A 237 -18.36 -8.97 -0.13
N CYS A 238 -17.31 -8.89 0.71
CA CYS A 238 -17.05 -9.87 1.76
C CYS A 238 -18.14 -9.94 2.83
N GLU A 239 -18.76 -8.80 3.17
CA GLU A 239 -19.88 -8.74 4.14
C GLU A 239 -21.16 -9.37 3.57
N SER A 240 -21.38 -9.30 2.25
CA SER A 240 -22.50 -9.98 1.59
C SER A 240 -22.33 -11.50 1.53
N GLN A 241 -21.13 -12.02 1.79
CA GLN A 241 -20.82 -13.45 1.77
C GLN A 241 -20.12 -13.86 3.08
N PRO A 242 -20.88 -14.08 4.16
CA PRO A 242 -20.35 -14.26 5.51
C PRO A 242 -19.40 -15.46 5.65
N ASP A 243 -19.54 -16.46 4.80
CA ASP A 243 -18.74 -17.70 4.84
C ASP A 243 -17.44 -17.63 4.03
N LEU A 244 -17.23 -16.52 3.30
CA LEU A 244 -16.06 -16.35 2.45
C LEU A 244 -14.77 -16.21 3.28
N VAL A 245 -13.78 -17.07 3.08
CA VAL A 245 -12.54 -17.10 3.87
C VAL A 245 -11.33 -16.52 3.13
N PRO A 246 -10.98 -16.90 1.87
CA PRO A 246 -9.66 -16.65 1.30
C PRO A 246 -9.28 -15.17 1.15
N TYR A 247 -10.24 -14.33 0.81
CA TYR A 247 -9.97 -12.93 0.43
C TYR A 247 -10.05 -11.93 1.60
N ARG A 248 -10.67 -12.32 2.73
CA ARG A 248 -10.88 -11.43 3.89
C ARG A 248 -9.58 -10.96 4.51
N GLY A 249 -8.64 -11.85 4.71
CA GLY A 249 -7.37 -11.51 5.35
C GLY A 249 -6.55 -10.51 4.53
N HIS A 250 -6.45 -10.73 3.22
CA HIS A 250 -5.77 -9.80 2.30
C HIS A 250 -6.47 -8.43 2.26
N CYS A 251 -7.81 -8.43 2.20
CA CYS A 251 -8.61 -7.20 2.28
C CYS A 251 -8.28 -6.38 3.53
N LEU A 252 -8.26 -7.01 4.70
CA LEU A 252 -8.00 -6.35 5.97
C LEU A 252 -6.59 -5.75 6.03
N VAL A 253 -5.58 -6.47 5.50
CA VAL A 253 -4.19 -5.96 5.43
C VAL A 253 -4.11 -4.71 4.54
N ARG A 254 -4.65 -4.76 3.33
CA ARG A 254 -4.62 -3.62 2.41
C ARG A 254 -5.42 -2.44 2.93
N ARG A 255 -6.56 -2.72 3.56
CA ARG A 255 -7.35 -1.67 4.19
C ARG A 255 -6.61 -1.02 5.35
N ALA A 256 -5.93 -1.80 6.19
CA ALA A 256 -5.10 -1.27 7.27
C ALA A 256 -3.98 -0.36 6.73
N GLU A 257 -3.33 -0.73 5.63
CA GLU A 257 -2.32 0.08 4.96
C GLU A 257 -2.88 1.43 4.48
N VAL A 258 -4.01 1.42 3.76
CA VAL A 258 -4.67 2.64 3.28
C VAL A 258 -5.11 3.54 4.43
N LEU A 259 -5.71 2.98 5.48
CA LEU A 259 -6.14 3.71 6.67
C LEU A 259 -4.95 4.33 7.41
N GLN A 260 -3.83 3.61 7.50
CA GLN A 260 -2.59 4.10 8.12
C GLN A 260 -2.05 5.30 7.35
N LEU A 261 -1.94 5.22 6.02
CA LEU A 261 -1.45 6.32 5.19
C LEU A 261 -2.35 7.56 5.29
N ARG A 262 -3.66 7.38 5.36
CA ARG A 262 -4.64 8.46 5.53
C ARG A 262 -4.75 9.02 6.94
N GLY A 263 -4.01 8.50 7.90
CA GLY A 263 -3.98 8.98 9.28
C GLY A 263 -5.05 8.40 10.21
N SER A 264 -5.89 7.45 9.75
CA SER A 264 -6.89 6.76 10.58
C SER A 264 -6.24 5.62 11.37
N TRP A 265 -5.24 5.92 12.20
CA TRP A 265 -4.39 4.91 12.84
C TRP A 265 -5.10 3.99 13.83
N ARG A 266 -6.19 4.46 14.45
CA ARG A 266 -7.02 3.61 15.31
C ARG A 266 -7.69 2.50 14.50
N ASP A 267 -8.30 2.88 13.38
CA ASP A 267 -9.00 1.92 12.52
C ASP A 267 -7.99 1.00 11.80
N ALA A 268 -6.84 1.56 11.37
CA ALA A 268 -5.75 0.79 10.79
C ALA A 268 -5.24 -0.30 11.74
N PHE A 269 -5.10 0.02 13.02
CA PHE A 269 -4.71 -0.95 14.06
C PHE A 269 -5.72 -2.08 14.20
N GLU A 270 -7.02 -1.75 14.29
CA GLU A 270 -8.07 -2.77 14.42
C GLU A 270 -8.16 -3.67 13.19
N GLU A 271 -8.02 -3.11 11.99
CA GLU A 271 -8.03 -3.91 10.76
C GLU A 271 -6.78 -4.83 10.67
N ALA A 272 -5.59 -4.33 11.02
CA ALA A 272 -4.36 -5.14 11.05
C ALA A 272 -4.46 -6.26 12.10
N ARG A 273 -4.99 -5.97 13.29
CA ARG A 273 -5.21 -6.96 14.35
C ARG A 273 -6.17 -8.07 13.90
N ARG A 274 -7.32 -7.67 13.31
CA ARG A 274 -8.28 -8.62 12.72
C ARG A 274 -7.65 -9.46 11.63
N ALA A 275 -6.81 -8.86 10.77
CA ALA A 275 -6.09 -9.60 9.75
C ALA A 275 -5.17 -10.67 10.38
N CYS A 276 -4.44 -10.35 11.44
CA CYS A 276 -3.62 -11.31 12.16
C CYS A 276 -4.45 -12.48 12.72
N GLU A 277 -5.62 -12.19 13.28
CA GLU A 277 -6.52 -13.21 13.84
C GLU A 277 -7.06 -14.14 12.73
N TRP A 278 -7.60 -13.57 11.66
CA TRP A 278 -8.18 -14.32 10.53
C TRP A 278 -7.15 -15.18 9.79
N LEU A 279 -5.93 -14.68 9.61
CA LEU A 279 -4.87 -15.36 8.88
C LEU A 279 -4.06 -16.34 9.75
N SER A 280 -4.35 -16.43 11.05
CA SER A 280 -3.69 -17.37 11.96
C SER A 280 -4.12 -18.82 11.74
N GLU A 281 -5.32 -19.03 11.18
CA GLU A 281 -5.81 -20.34 10.76
C GLU A 281 -5.38 -20.64 9.32
N PRO A 282 -5.04 -21.91 8.96
CA PRO A 282 -4.63 -22.22 7.59
C PRO A 282 -5.75 -21.89 6.58
N PRO A 283 -5.42 -21.24 5.42
CA PRO A 283 -4.14 -21.28 4.69
C PRO A 283 -3.48 -19.90 4.44
N GLY A 284 -3.13 -19.13 5.46
CA GLY A 284 -2.76 -17.72 5.26
C GLY A 284 -1.31 -17.29 5.53
N LYS A 285 -0.28 -18.17 5.58
CA LYS A 285 1.07 -17.84 6.08
C LYS A 285 1.74 -16.62 5.42
N SER A 286 1.61 -16.45 4.10
CA SER A 286 2.26 -15.32 3.39
C SER A 286 1.59 -13.98 3.70
N ALA A 287 0.27 -13.95 3.72
CA ALA A 287 -0.52 -12.76 4.07
C ALA A 287 -0.44 -12.43 5.56
N LEU A 288 -0.30 -13.44 6.43
CA LEU A 288 -0.11 -13.25 7.86
C LEU A 288 1.17 -12.46 8.17
N GLY A 289 2.25 -12.70 7.43
CA GLY A 289 3.48 -11.90 7.55
C GLY A 289 3.23 -10.41 7.24
N ALA A 290 2.47 -10.12 6.19
CA ALA A 290 2.09 -8.74 5.84
C ALA A 290 1.15 -8.11 6.89
N ALA A 291 0.24 -8.87 7.50
CA ALA A 291 -0.63 -8.41 8.58
C ALA A 291 0.19 -7.98 9.81
N TYR A 292 1.14 -8.82 10.25
CA TYR A 292 2.03 -8.48 11.36
C TYR A 292 2.95 -7.30 11.02
N TYR A 293 3.43 -7.19 9.77
CA TYR A 293 4.21 -6.03 9.35
C TYR A 293 3.39 -4.74 9.48
N GLN A 294 2.15 -4.74 8.97
CA GLN A 294 1.26 -3.59 9.06
C GLN A 294 0.89 -3.24 10.51
N LEU A 295 0.68 -4.24 11.35
CA LEU A 295 0.49 -4.03 12.80
C LEU A 295 1.72 -3.34 13.41
N GLY A 296 2.93 -3.78 13.04
CA GLY A 296 4.20 -3.17 13.46
C GLY A 296 4.32 -1.71 13.02
N GLU A 297 3.96 -1.38 11.78
CA GLU A 297 3.99 0.00 11.26
C GLU A 297 3.08 0.92 12.09
N VAL A 298 1.82 0.52 12.33
CA VAL A 298 0.88 1.33 13.10
C VAL A 298 1.34 1.52 14.54
N GLN A 299 1.87 0.46 15.19
CA GLN A 299 2.39 0.55 16.56
C GLN A 299 3.64 1.46 16.63
N ARG A 300 4.54 1.38 15.65
CA ARG A 300 5.73 2.25 15.56
C ARG A 300 5.33 3.71 15.45
N LEU A 301 4.40 4.03 14.55
CA LEU A 301 3.89 5.40 14.32
C LEU A 301 3.21 5.98 15.57
N ARG A 302 2.52 5.15 16.35
CA ARG A 302 1.90 5.54 17.63
C ARG A 302 2.90 5.66 18.78
N GLY A 303 4.17 5.28 18.57
CA GLY A 303 5.22 5.31 19.59
C GLY A 303 5.28 4.06 20.50
N ASN A 304 4.49 3.03 20.23
CA ASN A 304 4.48 1.77 20.98
C ASN A 304 5.61 0.84 20.51
N LEU A 305 6.88 1.27 20.71
CA LEU A 305 8.06 0.67 20.09
C LEU A 305 8.29 -0.80 20.49
N SER A 306 7.91 -1.20 21.70
CA SER A 306 8.03 -2.59 22.16
C SER A 306 7.10 -3.52 21.39
N GLU A 307 5.82 -3.13 21.25
CA GLU A 307 4.82 -3.93 20.54
C GLU A 307 5.10 -3.94 19.03
N ALA A 308 5.61 -2.83 18.48
CA ALA A 308 6.08 -2.78 17.10
C ALA A 308 7.21 -3.80 16.86
N GLY A 309 8.16 -3.92 17.80
CA GLY A 309 9.25 -4.89 17.73
C GLY A 309 8.76 -6.32 17.63
N LYS A 310 7.86 -6.73 18.52
CA LYS A 310 7.25 -8.07 18.53
C LYS A 310 6.53 -8.37 17.20
N ALA A 311 5.79 -7.38 16.69
CA ALA A 311 5.05 -7.53 15.44
C ALA A 311 5.99 -7.70 14.23
N TYR A 312 7.06 -6.88 14.11
CA TYR A 312 8.06 -7.02 13.05
C TYR A 312 8.86 -8.33 13.14
N GLU A 313 9.22 -8.78 14.34
CA GLU A 313 9.89 -10.07 14.52
C GLU A 313 9.01 -11.21 14.02
N ARG A 314 7.72 -11.18 14.35
CA ARG A 314 6.77 -12.18 13.85
C ARG A 314 6.58 -12.09 12.33
N ALA A 315 6.50 -10.89 11.78
CA ALA A 315 6.43 -10.66 10.33
C ALA A 315 7.64 -11.27 9.61
N ASN A 316 8.87 -11.03 10.12
CA ASN A 316 10.11 -11.53 9.53
C ASN A 316 10.25 -13.06 9.60
N GLN A 317 9.73 -13.70 10.66
CA GLN A 317 9.69 -15.17 10.77
C GLN A 317 8.82 -15.81 9.67
N LEU A 318 7.76 -15.12 9.28
CA LEU A 318 6.79 -15.59 8.28
C LEU A 318 7.21 -15.22 6.86
N ARG A 319 7.68 -14.00 6.67
CA ARG A 319 8.14 -13.46 5.39
C ARG A 319 9.18 -12.36 5.63
N PRO A 320 10.45 -12.62 5.32
CA PRO A 320 11.51 -11.62 5.48
C PRO A 320 11.37 -10.48 4.45
N ASN A 321 11.96 -9.34 4.78
CA ASN A 321 12.14 -8.17 3.90
C ASN A 321 10.83 -7.56 3.35
N LEU A 322 9.77 -7.51 4.17
CA LEU A 322 8.50 -6.89 3.77
C LEU A 322 8.62 -5.36 3.54
N GLY A 323 9.51 -4.70 4.28
CA GLY A 323 9.77 -3.27 4.14
C GLY A 323 10.74 -2.75 5.23
N PRO A 324 11.09 -1.45 5.21
CA PRO A 324 12.11 -0.86 6.07
C PRO A 324 11.67 -0.60 7.53
N GLY A 325 10.47 -1.04 7.91
CA GLY A 325 9.85 -0.73 9.21
C GLY A 325 10.71 -1.12 10.40
N LEU A 326 11.36 -2.30 10.39
CA LEU A 326 12.24 -2.73 11.47
C LEU A 326 13.50 -1.84 11.58
N ALA A 327 14.08 -1.41 10.47
CA ALA A 327 15.22 -0.49 10.47
C ALA A 327 14.82 0.88 11.04
N ARG A 328 13.68 1.42 10.64
CA ARG A 328 13.11 2.65 11.22
C ARG A 328 12.76 2.50 12.70
N LEU A 329 12.30 1.32 13.14
CA LEU A 329 12.09 1.04 14.57
C LEU A 329 13.40 1.12 15.34
N ARG A 330 14.49 0.50 14.86
CA ARG A 330 15.81 0.58 15.50
C ARG A 330 16.31 2.03 15.58
N LEU A 331 16.08 2.82 14.54
CA LEU A 331 16.39 4.25 14.57
C LEU A 331 15.57 5.00 15.65
N ALA A 332 14.27 4.75 15.73
CA ALA A 332 13.41 5.33 16.77
C ALA A 332 13.83 4.94 18.19
N GLN A 333 14.39 3.74 18.37
CA GLN A 333 14.98 3.25 19.60
C GLN A 333 16.40 3.80 19.88
N LYS A 334 16.93 4.67 19.03
CA LYS A 334 18.30 5.22 19.09
C LYS A 334 19.42 4.19 18.86
N HIS A 335 19.10 3.04 18.29
CA HIS A 335 20.06 2.01 17.89
C HIS A 335 20.52 2.23 16.43
N VAL A 336 21.27 3.31 16.21
CA VAL A 336 21.63 3.79 14.85
C VAL A 336 22.43 2.76 14.07
N ASP A 337 23.43 2.11 14.69
CA ASP A 337 24.27 1.10 14.03
C ASP A 337 23.46 -0.13 13.59
N ALA A 338 22.53 -0.57 14.44
CA ALA A 338 21.62 -1.68 14.10
C ALA A 338 20.67 -1.30 12.95
N ALA A 339 20.16 -0.06 12.96
CA ALA A 339 19.33 0.46 11.88
C ALA A 339 20.10 0.49 10.54
N MET A 340 21.37 0.98 10.58
CA MET A 340 22.22 1.06 9.41
C MET A 340 22.54 -0.32 8.84
N SER A 341 22.91 -1.28 9.69
CA SER A 341 23.21 -2.66 9.25
C SER A 341 22.00 -3.33 8.59
N LEU A 342 20.80 -3.11 9.13
CA LEU A 342 19.56 -3.65 8.56
C LEU A 342 19.22 -3.03 7.20
N ILE A 343 19.34 -1.70 7.08
CA ILE A 343 18.92 -1.02 5.86
C ILE A 343 19.88 -1.24 4.70
N VAL A 344 21.20 -1.33 4.98
CA VAL A 344 22.22 -1.66 3.96
C VAL A 344 21.95 -3.03 3.36
N ARG A 345 21.76 -4.06 4.21
CA ARG A 345 21.44 -5.40 3.74
C ARG A 345 20.13 -5.42 2.92
N MET A 346 19.10 -4.72 3.38
CA MET A 346 17.85 -4.65 2.64
C MET A 346 18.02 -3.95 1.28
N ALA A 347 18.82 -2.90 1.18
CA ALA A 347 19.12 -2.22 -0.08
C ALA A 347 19.91 -3.10 -1.06
N GLU A 348 20.69 -4.08 -0.57
CA GLU A 348 21.37 -5.07 -1.41
C GLU A 348 20.41 -6.14 -1.96
N GLU A 349 19.39 -6.52 -1.20
CA GLU A 349 18.46 -7.61 -1.53
C GLU A 349 17.24 -7.16 -2.35
N VAL A 350 16.67 -5.97 -2.06
CA VAL A 350 15.45 -5.47 -2.70
C VAL A 350 15.78 -4.79 -4.03
N ARG A 351 15.32 -5.39 -5.15
CA ARG A 351 15.56 -4.87 -6.51
C ARG A 351 14.30 -4.31 -7.17
N GLU A 352 13.13 -4.72 -6.75
CA GLU A 352 11.85 -4.30 -7.31
C GLU A 352 11.63 -2.79 -7.11
N PRO A 353 11.46 -2.00 -8.20
CA PRO A 353 11.55 -0.54 -8.15
C PRO A 353 10.67 0.16 -7.11
N PRO A 354 9.35 -0.08 -7.00
CA PRO A 354 8.53 0.63 -6.01
C PRO A 354 8.93 0.32 -4.56
N ARG A 355 9.27 -0.94 -4.26
CA ARG A 355 9.74 -1.34 -2.93
C ARG A 355 11.13 -0.82 -2.64
N ARG A 356 12.00 -0.80 -3.66
CA ARG A 356 13.35 -0.25 -3.56
C ARG A 356 13.31 1.24 -3.22
N ALA A 357 12.37 2.01 -3.79
CA ALA A 357 12.21 3.42 -3.46
C ALA A 357 11.93 3.65 -1.96
N LEU A 358 11.07 2.85 -1.33
CA LEU A 358 10.81 2.93 0.11
C LEU A 358 12.04 2.57 0.95
N VAL A 359 12.85 1.61 0.49
CA VAL A 359 14.09 1.21 1.16
C VAL A 359 15.13 2.31 1.05
N LEU A 360 15.31 2.92 -0.13
CA LEU A 360 16.25 4.02 -0.35
C LEU A 360 15.89 5.26 0.46
N ASP A 361 14.61 5.62 0.53
CA ASP A 361 14.13 6.71 1.38
C ASP A 361 14.46 6.49 2.87
N ALA A 362 14.21 5.27 3.38
CA ALA A 362 14.60 4.93 4.74
C ALA A 362 16.12 4.89 4.92
N TYR A 363 16.87 4.50 3.88
CA TYR A 363 18.32 4.50 3.91
C TYR A 363 18.87 5.93 4.04
N VAL A 364 18.33 6.89 3.28
CA VAL A 364 18.71 8.31 3.42
C VAL A 364 18.45 8.79 4.84
N GLU A 365 17.26 8.54 5.41
CA GLU A 365 16.88 8.93 6.75
C GLU A 365 17.86 8.36 7.80
N ILE A 366 18.16 7.07 7.73
CA ILE A 366 19.05 6.39 8.68
C ILE A 366 20.50 6.83 8.50
N ALA A 367 20.97 7.00 7.26
CA ALA A 367 22.34 7.45 6.97
C ALA A 367 22.60 8.89 7.45
N LEU A 368 21.61 9.77 7.30
CA LEU A 368 21.69 11.13 7.87
C LEU A 368 21.74 11.10 9.41
N ALA A 369 20.95 10.24 10.05
CA ALA A 369 20.98 10.06 11.49
C ALA A 369 22.30 9.44 12.00
N ALA A 370 23.00 8.70 11.14
CA ALA A 370 24.34 8.13 11.39
C ALA A 370 25.48 9.07 11.01
N ASP A 371 25.20 10.32 10.63
CA ASP A 371 26.17 11.30 10.11
C ASP A 371 26.97 10.81 8.87
N ASN A 372 26.41 9.82 8.15
CA ASN A 372 27.00 9.24 6.94
C ASN A 372 26.45 9.93 5.68
N HIS A 373 26.89 11.17 5.46
CA HIS A 373 26.42 12.01 4.35
C HIS A 373 26.71 11.41 2.97
N ALA A 374 27.82 10.65 2.82
CA ALA A 374 28.16 10.01 1.55
C ALA A 374 27.17 8.90 1.18
N ALA A 375 26.80 8.06 2.14
CA ALA A 375 25.81 7.02 1.94
C ALA A 375 24.40 7.63 1.68
N ALA A 376 24.05 8.68 2.42
CA ALA A 376 22.78 9.39 2.24
C ALA A 376 22.67 9.98 0.82
N GLN A 377 23.73 10.64 0.33
CA GLN A 377 23.77 11.20 -1.03
C GLN A 377 23.61 10.10 -2.07
N LYS A 378 24.40 9.02 -1.98
CA LYS A 378 24.31 7.91 -2.94
C LYS A 378 22.91 7.30 -3.01
N ALA A 379 22.28 7.08 -1.85
CA ALA A 379 20.92 6.54 -1.79
C ALA A 379 19.88 7.52 -2.34
N SER A 380 20.04 8.82 -2.10
CA SER A 380 19.18 9.87 -2.64
C SER A 380 19.30 9.99 -4.17
N ASP A 381 20.53 9.93 -4.72
CA ASP A 381 20.75 9.99 -6.16
C ASP A 381 20.14 8.77 -6.86
N GLU A 382 20.30 7.58 -6.28
CA GLU A 382 19.70 6.36 -6.79
C GLU A 382 18.16 6.43 -6.74
N LEU A 383 17.59 6.96 -5.65
CA LEU A 383 16.15 7.15 -5.52
C LEU A 383 15.61 8.12 -6.58
N ALA A 384 16.30 9.24 -6.81
CA ALA A 384 15.93 10.22 -7.83
C ALA A 384 15.96 9.61 -9.24
N ALA A 385 17.00 8.85 -9.58
CA ALA A 385 17.13 8.17 -10.85
C ALA A 385 16.02 7.12 -11.05
N LEU A 386 15.74 6.33 -10.01
CA LEU A 386 14.70 5.31 -10.05
C LEU A 386 13.30 5.90 -10.26
N VAL A 387 13.02 7.06 -9.65
CA VAL A 387 11.71 7.71 -9.71
C VAL A 387 11.49 8.46 -11.02
N SER A 388 12.56 8.83 -11.76
CA SER A 388 12.45 9.52 -13.06
C SER A 388 11.67 8.70 -14.09
N ASP A 389 11.74 7.37 -14.00
CA ASP A 389 11.10 6.44 -14.93
C ASP A 389 9.65 6.08 -14.50
N TYR A 390 9.21 6.57 -13.34
CA TYR A 390 7.90 6.25 -12.77
C TYR A 390 7.10 7.51 -12.47
N GLU A 391 5.99 7.72 -13.17
CA GLU A 391 5.06 8.84 -12.91
C GLU A 391 4.16 8.57 -11.67
N VAL A 392 4.77 8.27 -10.52
CA VAL A 392 4.07 8.00 -9.26
C VAL A 392 4.28 9.15 -8.28
N PRO A 393 3.25 9.97 -7.99
CA PRO A 393 3.39 11.16 -7.14
C PRO A 393 3.98 10.87 -5.75
N LEU A 394 3.61 9.75 -5.12
CA LEU A 394 4.15 9.35 -3.83
C LEU A 394 5.66 9.13 -3.88
N LEU A 395 6.16 8.42 -4.88
CA LEU A 395 7.59 8.15 -5.03
C LEU A 395 8.37 9.44 -5.29
N ARG A 396 7.80 10.35 -6.08
CA ARG A 396 8.38 11.67 -6.32
C ARG A 396 8.44 12.51 -5.04
N ALA A 397 7.39 12.46 -4.21
CA ALA A 397 7.38 13.15 -2.93
C ALA A 397 8.46 12.62 -1.97
N LEU A 398 8.70 11.30 -1.93
CA LEU A 398 9.78 10.67 -1.17
C LEU A 398 11.16 11.12 -1.67
N ALA A 399 11.39 11.11 -2.99
CA ALA A 399 12.67 11.51 -3.58
C ALA A 399 13.02 12.97 -3.26
N LEU A 400 12.05 13.88 -3.40
CA LEU A 400 12.22 15.29 -3.08
C LEU A 400 12.47 15.52 -1.58
N ARG A 401 11.79 14.78 -0.69
CA ARG A 401 12.06 14.83 0.75
C ARG A 401 13.49 14.37 1.06
N SER A 402 13.90 13.26 0.49
CA SER A 402 15.24 12.70 0.68
C SER A 402 16.34 13.65 0.17
N ALA A 403 16.16 14.23 -1.02
CA ALA A 403 17.09 15.22 -1.59
C ALA A 403 17.16 16.47 -0.70
N GLY A 404 16.03 17.01 -0.28
CA GLY A 404 15.98 18.15 0.63
C GLY A 404 16.67 17.89 1.97
N GLY A 405 16.51 16.68 2.54
CA GLY A 405 17.21 16.26 3.76
C GLY A 405 18.75 16.23 3.58
N VAL A 406 19.21 15.70 2.46
CA VAL A 406 20.67 15.68 2.12
C VAL A 406 21.21 17.08 1.90
N LEU A 407 20.49 17.97 1.21
CA LEU A 407 20.88 19.37 1.03
C LEU A 407 20.97 20.11 2.38
N LEU A 408 20.03 19.88 3.29
CA LEU A 408 20.08 20.43 4.65
C LEU A 408 21.33 19.99 5.41
N ALA A 409 21.68 18.71 5.32
CA ALA A 409 22.89 18.17 5.96
C ALA A 409 24.17 18.75 5.37
N LYS A 410 24.19 19.12 4.09
CA LYS A 410 25.29 19.81 3.42
C LYS A 410 25.34 21.32 3.68
N GLY A 411 24.36 21.89 4.36
CA GLY A 411 24.26 23.32 4.64
C GLY A 411 23.56 24.14 3.54
N ASP A 412 23.11 23.54 2.45
CA ASP A 412 22.30 24.23 1.43
C ASP A 412 20.82 24.28 1.83
N ALA A 413 20.51 25.13 2.80
CA ALA A 413 19.15 25.31 3.29
C ALA A 413 18.21 25.92 2.22
N ARG A 414 18.75 26.68 1.26
CA ARG A 414 17.95 27.33 0.21
C ARG A 414 17.53 26.30 -0.86
N GLY A 415 18.45 25.49 -1.33
CA GLY A 415 18.16 24.37 -2.25
C GLY A 415 17.19 23.37 -1.61
N ALA A 416 17.44 22.99 -0.36
CA ALA A 416 16.56 22.11 0.42
C ALA A 416 15.12 22.62 0.49
N LEU A 417 14.91 23.93 0.75
CA LEU A 417 13.59 24.52 0.87
C LEU A 417 12.78 24.42 -0.42
N ALA A 418 13.42 24.49 -1.60
CA ALA A 418 12.74 24.34 -2.89
C ALA A 418 12.19 22.93 -3.06
N ASP A 419 13.02 21.90 -2.83
CA ASP A 419 12.63 20.49 -2.95
C ASP A 419 11.59 20.10 -1.90
N LEU A 420 11.78 20.51 -0.65
CA LEU A 420 10.87 20.20 0.44
C LEU A 420 9.48 20.81 0.24
N ARG A 421 9.35 22.01 -0.30
CA ARG A 421 8.05 22.61 -0.63
C ARG A 421 7.33 21.86 -1.73
N GLN A 422 8.05 21.40 -2.76
CA GLN A 422 7.46 20.54 -3.79
C GLN A 422 7.01 19.20 -3.21
N SER A 423 7.83 18.57 -2.35
CA SER A 423 7.46 17.35 -1.64
C SER A 423 6.20 17.55 -0.80
N TRP A 424 6.12 18.63 -0.03
CA TRP A 424 4.97 18.94 0.80
C TRP A 424 3.68 19.11 -0.02
N ASN A 425 3.73 19.82 -1.15
CA ASN A 425 2.58 19.96 -2.06
C ASN A 425 2.06 18.60 -2.51
N LEU A 426 2.95 17.71 -2.96
CA LEU A 426 2.57 16.36 -3.37
C LEU A 426 1.92 15.55 -2.23
N TRP A 427 2.43 15.65 -1.01
CA TRP A 427 1.84 14.96 0.14
C TRP A 427 0.45 15.51 0.51
N CYS A 428 0.20 16.79 0.30
CA CYS A 428 -1.13 17.39 0.50
C CYS A 428 -2.13 16.90 -0.56
N GLU A 429 -1.69 16.75 -1.82
CA GLU A 429 -2.52 16.20 -2.90
C GLU A 429 -2.86 14.73 -2.69
N LEU A 430 -1.96 13.96 -2.06
CA LEU A 430 -2.10 12.53 -1.79
C LEU A 430 -2.91 12.19 -0.52
N PRO A 431 -3.51 13.08 0.19
CA PRO A 431 -3.97 13.12 1.57
C PRO A 431 -3.23 12.17 2.53
N VAL A 432 -1.90 12.33 2.63
CA VAL A 432 -1.03 11.58 3.56
C VAL A 432 -0.50 12.53 4.65
N PRO A 433 -1.30 12.83 5.69
CA PRO A 433 -1.02 13.90 6.64
C PRO A 433 0.26 13.70 7.45
N TYR A 434 0.61 12.47 7.78
CA TYR A 434 1.82 12.17 8.54
C TYR A 434 3.09 12.56 7.78
N GLU A 435 3.22 12.16 6.51
CA GLU A 435 4.40 12.49 5.72
C GLU A 435 4.45 14.00 5.40
N ALA A 436 3.31 14.64 5.17
CA ALA A 436 3.24 16.10 5.03
C ALA A 436 3.77 16.82 6.28
N ALA A 437 3.41 16.35 7.48
CA ALA A 437 3.89 16.92 8.74
C ALA A 437 5.40 16.69 8.95
N ARG A 438 5.93 15.52 8.56
CA ARG A 438 7.38 15.26 8.59
C ARG A 438 8.16 16.24 7.69
N VAL A 439 7.65 16.49 6.48
CA VAL A 439 8.28 17.45 5.57
C VAL A 439 8.25 18.87 6.14
N ARG A 440 7.16 19.27 6.82
CA ARG A 440 7.11 20.56 7.53
C ARG A 440 8.20 20.72 8.57
N CYS A 441 8.58 19.65 9.28
CA CYS A 441 9.69 19.70 10.22
C CYS A 441 11.02 20.02 9.52
N LEU A 442 11.27 19.43 8.33
CA LEU A 442 12.46 19.72 7.53
C LEU A 442 12.42 21.14 6.93
N ILE A 443 11.25 21.61 6.51
CA ILE A 443 11.06 23.00 6.06
C ILE A 443 11.37 23.96 7.20
N ALA A 444 10.92 23.68 8.40
CA ALA A 444 11.21 24.49 9.58
C ALA A 444 12.71 24.55 9.90
N GLU A 445 13.41 23.42 9.78
CA GLU A 445 14.87 23.37 9.93
C GLU A 445 15.56 24.23 8.86
N ALA A 446 15.12 24.15 7.59
CA ALA A 446 15.64 24.99 6.52
C ALA A 446 15.41 26.49 6.80
N CYS A 447 14.20 26.87 7.22
CA CYS A 447 13.85 28.25 7.60
C CYS A 447 14.73 28.75 8.75
N SER A 448 14.92 27.94 9.79
CA SER A 448 15.77 28.29 10.93
C SER A 448 17.23 28.51 10.52
N LYS A 449 17.80 27.63 9.66
CA LYS A 449 19.17 27.81 9.11
C LYS A 449 19.32 29.07 8.24
N LEU A 450 18.21 29.55 7.65
CA LEU A 450 18.15 30.79 6.88
C LEU A 450 17.86 32.03 7.75
N GLY A 451 17.69 31.86 9.06
CA GLY A 451 17.34 32.93 10.00
C GLY A 451 15.87 33.37 9.91
N ASP A 452 15.00 32.59 9.29
CA ASP A 452 13.55 32.86 9.21
C ASP A 452 12.82 32.05 10.31
N GLU A 453 13.00 32.52 11.56
CA GLU A 453 12.47 31.82 12.73
C GLU A 453 10.93 31.87 12.80
N ASP A 454 10.30 32.91 12.32
CA ASP A 454 8.84 33.03 12.28
C ASP A 454 8.22 31.95 11.41
N ASN A 455 8.77 31.71 10.22
CA ASN A 455 8.32 30.61 9.36
C ASN A 455 8.65 29.25 9.96
N ALA A 456 9.81 29.09 10.61
CA ALA A 456 10.17 27.84 11.30
C ALA A 456 9.15 27.51 12.42
N ILE A 457 8.76 28.48 13.23
CA ILE A 457 7.75 28.32 14.30
C ILE A 457 6.37 27.99 13.69
N LEU A 458 5.99 28.66 12.60
CA LEU A 458 4.72 28.39 11.90
C LEU A 458 4.64 26.95 11.39
N GLU A 459 5.69 26.48 10.69
CA GLU A 459 5.74 25.12 10.15
C GLU A 459 5.75 24.06 11.24
N LEU A 460 6.54 24.26 12.31
CA LEU A 460 6.53 23.34 13.47
C LEU A 460 5.19 23.35 14.22
N SER A 461 4.51 24.49 14.30
CA SER A 461 3.20 24.57 14.95
C SER A 461 2.15 23.78 14.17
N ALA A 462 2.16 23.88 12.84
CA ALA A 462 1.28 23.12 11.97
C ALA A 462 1.62 21.60 12.00
N ALA A 463 2.91 21.23 12.03
CA ALA A 463 3.33 19.84 12.19
C ALA A 463 2.89 19.26 13.54
N ARG A 464 3.05 20.03 14.63
CA ARG A 464 2.59 19.65 15.97
C ARG A 464 1.09 19.32 15.99
N GLU A 465 0.27 20.20 15.44
CA GLU A 465 -1.18 20.00 15.39
C GLU A 465 -1.54 18.70 14.66
N THR A 466 -0.90 18.44 13.52
CA THR A 466 -1.10 17.21 12.77
C THR A 466 -0.67 15.97 13.57
N PHE A 467 0.50 16.00 14.22
CA PHE A 467 0.97 14.86 15.04
C PHE A 467 0.10 14.64 16.29
N GLU A 468 -0.48 15.70 16.88
CA GLU A 468 -1.46 15.57 17.96
C GLU A 468 -2.73 14.87 17.48
N GLN A 469 -3.29 15.27 16.34
CA GLN A 469 -4.48 14.66 15.75
C GLN A 469 -4.26 13.18 15.38
N LEU A 470 -3.08 12.84 14.90
CA LEU A 470 -2.71 11.45 14.53
C LEU A 470 -2.36 10.58 15.74
N GLY A 471 -2.00 11.16 16.88
CA GLY A 471 -1.47 10.45 18.03
C GLY A 471 -0.02 9.98 17.84
N ALA A 472 0.80 10.70 17.04
CA ALA A 472 2.22 10.43 16.78
C ALA A 472 3.09 10.88 17.96
N ALA A 473 3.09 10.15 19.05
CA ALA A 473 3.66 10.57 20.33
C ALA A 473 5.16 10.91 20.26
N ALA A 474 5.95 10.14 19.52
CA ALA A 474 7.40 10.34 19.40
C ALA A 474 7.72 11.61 18.59
N ASP A 475 7.04 11.80 17.43
CA ASP A 475 7.23 12.98 16.58
C ASP A 475 6.73 14.24 17.26
N LEU A 476 5.62 14.15 17.99
CA LEU A 476 5.07 15.23 18.80
C LEU A 476 6.07 15.71 19.87
N ALA A 477 6.72 14.77 20.56
CA ALA A 477 7.75 15.12 21.55
C ALA A 477 8.96 15.81 20.89
N CYS A 478 9.39 15.35 19.72
CA CYS A 478 10.47 15.95 18.95
C CYS A 478 10.13 17.39 18.53
N VAL A 479 8.96 17.61 17.95
CA VAL A 479 8.52 18.95 17.50
C VAL A 479 8.38 19.91 18.68
N ARG A 480 7.86 19.46 19.83
CA ARG A 480 7.78 20.28 21.05
C ARG A 480 9.16 20.71 21.52
N ALA A 481 10.14 19.81 21.48
CA ALA A 481 11.54 20.15 21.84
C ALA A 481 12.14 21.17 20.87
N MET A 482 11.88 21.03 19.54
CA MET A 482 12.34 22.00 18.53
C MET A 482 11.71 23.40 18.76
N LEU A 483 10.41 23.45 19.02
CA LEU A 483 9.71 24.70 19.33
C LEU A 483 10.25 25.38 20.60
N LEU A 484 10.54 24.60 21.64
CA LEU A 484 11.14 25.13 22.87
C LEU A 484 12.54 25.70 22.60
N LYS A 485 13.36 25.00 21.81
CA LYS A 485 14.70 25.47 21.45
C LYS A 485 14.67 26.78 20.67
N LEU A 486 13.78 26.94 19.68
CA LEU A 486 13.62 28.19 18.94
C LEU A 486 13.17 29.34 19.87
N LYS A 487 12.20 29.08 20.74
CA LYS A 487 11.72 30.11 21.71
C LYS A 487 12.73 30.46 22.78
N SER A 488 13.64 29.56 23.14
CA SER A 488 14.67 29.83 24.18
C SER A 488 15.89 30.57 23.62
N GLN A 489 16.07 30.64 22.31
CA GLN A 489 17.11 31.44 21.67
C GLN A 489 16.73 32.95 21.63
N ASP A 490 15.45 33.27 21.78
CA ASP A 490 14.94 34.62 21.89
C ASP A 490 15.01 35.10 23.36
N GLY A 491 16.19 35.53 23.78
CA GLY A 491 16.36 36.24 25.08
C GLY A 491 15.67 37.61 25.14
N GLY A 492 14.87 38.01 24.14
CA GLY A 492 14.15 39.25 24.02
C GLY A 492 12.80 39.12 23.31
N PRO A 493 11.99 40.17 23.25
CA PRO A 493 10.69 40.16 22.58
C PRO A 493 10.78 39.98 21.05
N LEU A 494 11.97 40.17 20.45
CA LEU A 494 12.24 40.06 19.02
C LEU A 494 13.11 38.86 18.70
N THR A 495 12.81 38.18 17.58
CA THR A 495 13.68 37.15 17.00
C THR A 495 14.97 37.74 16.45
N GLY A 496 16.03 36.95 16.31
CA GLY A 496 17.30 37.40 15.73
C GLY A 496 17.12 38.08 14.36
N ARG A 497 16.18 37.61 13.54
CA ARG A 497 15.86 38.18 12.23
C ARG A 497 15.10 39.52 12.34
N GLU A 498 14.21 39.64 13.31
CA GLU A 498 13.51 40.89 13.59
C GLU A 498 14.49 41.93 14.13
N VAL A 499 15.47 41.54 14.94
CA VAL A 499 16.54 42.43 15.39
C VAL A 499 17.38 42.93 14.21
N GLU A 500 17.74 42.07 13.28
CA GLU A 500 18.46 42.41 12.04
C GLU A 500 17.67 43.40 11.18
N VAL A 501 16.38 43.10 10.94
CA VAL A 501 15.48 44.03 10.22
C VAL A 501 15.38 45.35 10.95
N LEU A 502 15.21 45.34 12.27
CA LEU A 502 15.09 46.53 13.10
C LEU A 502 16.38 47.41 13.04
N ARG A 503 17.58 46.80 13.05
CA ARG A 503 18.86 47.50 12.86
C ARG A 503 18.95 48.21 11.52
N LEU A 504 18.55 47.52 10.44
CA LEU A 504 18.54 48.09 9.10
C LEU A 504 17.48 49.18 8.92
N VAL A 505 16.35 49.05 9.63
CA VAL A 505 15.34 50.14 9.73
C VAL A 505 15.89 51.34 10.45
N ALA A 506 16.56 51.13 11.57
CA ALA A 506 17.18 52.20 12.37
C ALA A 506 18.32 52.92 11.62
N SER A 507 19.03 52.20 10.74
CA SER A 507 19.99 52.80 9.81
C SER A 507 19.35 53.58 8.64
N GLY A 508 18.04 53.70 8.60
CA GLY A 508 17.29 54.47 7.60
C GLY A 508 17.03 53.77 6.26
N MET A 509 17.23 52.47 6.17
CA MET A 509 17.02 51.72 4.91
C MET A 509 15.52 51.54 4.60
N THR A 510 15.15 51.61 3.33
CA THR A 510 13.80 51.27 2.84
C THR A 510 13.59 49.77 2.82
N ASN A 511 12.33 49.27 2.84
CA ASN A 511 12.03 47.85 2.76
C ASN A 511 12.68 47.16 1.54
N ARG A 512 12.77 47.86 0.41
CA ARG A 512 13.44 47.38 -0.80
C ARG A 512 14.95 47.19 -0.59
N ARG A 513 15.62 48.11 0.09
CA ARG A 513 17.06 48.01 0.41
C ARG A 513 17.30 46.92 1.46
N ILE A 514 16.44 46.81 2.47
CA ILE A 514 16.50 45.72 3.47
C ILE A 514 16.30 44.37 2.80
N ALA A 515 15.31 44.26 1.91
CA ALA A 515 15.07 43.04 1.15
C ALA A 515 16.29 42.60 0.35
N ALA A 516 16.95 43.55 -0.33
CA ALA A 516 18.19 43.29 -1.07
C ALA A 516 19.37 42.88 -0.14
N ALA A 517 19.56 43.60 0.97
CA ALA A 517 20.62 43.32 1.94
C ALA A 517 20.47 41.95 2.61
N LEU A 518 19.24 41.57 2.93
CA LEU A 518 18.92 40.33 3.61
C LEU A 518 18.57 39.15 2.66
N ASN A 519 18.55 39.45 1.35
CA ASN A 519 18.22 38.48 0.29
C ASN A 519 16.84 37.81 0.48
N ILE A 520 15.81 38.60 0.80
CA ILE A 520 14.43 38.21 0.97
C ILE A 520 13.49 39.11 0.15
N SER A 521 12.20 38.81 0.09
CA SER A 521 11.22 39.66 -0.61
C SER A 521 10.85 40.91 0.21
N GLU A 522 10.49 42.00 -0.48
CA GLU A 522 9.96 43.21 0.21
C GLU A 522 8.71 42.89 1.05
N LYS A 523 7.88 41.94 0.61
CA LYS A 523 6.72 41.43 1.35
C LYS A 523 7.13 40.74 2.65
N THR A 524 8.25 39.99 2.64
CA THR A 524 8.80 39.38 3.85
C THR A 524 9.30 40.42 4.82
N VAL A 525 10.00 41.48 4.35
CA VAL A 525 10.41 42.59 5.21
C VAL A 525 9.21 43.31 5.83
N ALA A 526 8.16 43.56 5.03
CA ALA A 526 6.94 44.18 5.54
C ALA A 526 6.28 43.35 6.64
N ARG A 527 6.30 42.02 6.50
CA ARG A 527 5.79 41.09 7.51
C ARG A 527 6.62 41.14 8.81
N HIS A 528 7.96 41.12 8.69
CA HIS A 528 8.82 41.28 9.87
C HIS A 528 8.56 42.61 10.57
N MET A 529 8.39 43.70 9.82
CA MET A 529 8.03 45.01 10.41
C MET A 529 6.69 44.97 11.15
N SER A 530 5.68 44.33 10.58
CA SER A 530 4.38 44.15 11.23
C SER A 530 4.51 43.39 12.54
N ASN A 531 5.29 42.30 12.54
CA ASN A 531 5.55 41.49 13.73
C ASN A 531 6.30 42.29 14.80
N ILE A 532 7.34 43.06 14.42
CA ILE A 532 8.09 43.94 15.31
C ILE A 532 7.14 44.96 16.00
N PHE A 533 6.28 45.61 15.20
CA PHE A 533 5.31 46.57 15.74
C PHE A 533 4.35 45.93 16.75
N THR A 534 3.85 44.73 16.43
CA THR A 534 2.96 43.98 17.32
C THR A 534 3.67 43.54 18.60
N LYS A 535 4.90 42.99 18.49
CA LYS A 535 5.66 42.44 19.62
C LYS A 535 6.16 43.52 20.59
N LEU A 536 6.47 44.70 20.07
CA LEU A 536 6.98 45.84 20.86
C LEU A 536 5.92 46.88 21.16
N ASP A 537 4.67 46.67 20.76
CA ASP A 537 3.55 47.61 20.87
C ASP A 537 3.89 49.01 20.28
N LEU A 538 4.45 49.02 19.07
CA LEU A 538 4.89 50.23 18.39
C LEU A 538 3.91 50.60 17.28
N ALA A 539 3.59 51.90 17.19
CA ALA A 539 2.62 52.39 16.21
C ALA A 539 3.25 52.85 14.87
N SER A 540 4.59 52.95 14.77
CA SER A 540 5.23 53.49 13.57
C SER A 540 6.67 53.06 13.39
N ARG A 541 7.17 53.20 12.14
CA ARG A 541 8.57 52.97 11.79
C ARG A 541 9.53 53.88 12.58
N THR A 542 9.13 55.12 12.83
CA THR A 542 9.90 56.09 13.65
C THR A 542 9.99 55.61 15.09
N ALA A 543 8.90 55.07 15.66
CA ALA A 543 8.92 54.49 16.99
C ALA A 543 9.84 53.27 17.08
N ALA A 544 9.85 52.43 16.04
CA ALA A 544 10.77 51.30 15.96
C ALA A 544 12.24 51.74 15.88
N THR A 545 12.53 52.83 15.14
CA THR A 545 13.87 53.41 15.10
C THR A 545 14.30 53.93 16.46
N ALA A 546 13.45 54.68 17.15
CA ALA A 546 13.72 55.17 18.51
C ALA A 546 13.98 54.00 19.49
N TYR A 547 13.14 52.99 19.47
CA TYR A 547 13.31 51.77 20.29
C TYR A 547 14.69 51.11 20.07
N ALA A 548 15.15 51.03 18.82
CA ALA A 548 16.45 50.41 18.50
C ALA A 548 17.61 51.24 19.10
N TYR A 549 17.52 52.55 19.09
CA TYR A 549 18.50 53.46 19.74
C TYR A 549 18.49 53.31 21.26
N ASP A 550 17.30 53.35 21.87
CA ASP A 550 17.14 53.32 23.34
C ASP A 550 17.64 52.00 23.95
N HIS A 551 17.56 50.89 23.17
CA HIS A 551 17.96 49.55 23.62
C HIS A 551 19.34 49.11 23.10
N GLY A 552 20.13 49.99 22.48
CA GLY A 552 21.50 49.71 22.05
C GLY A 552 21.59 48.62 20.99
N LEU A 553 20.60 48.50 20.11
CA LEU A 553 20.55 47.50 19.07
C LEU A 553 21.31 47.90 17.80
N LEU A 554 21.99 49.00 17.76
CA LEU A 554 22.78 49.51 16.63
C LEU A 554 24.23 49.10 16.71
#